data_4d8cee409fd41c1a374d05ef7f4bb52b
#
_entry.id   4d8cee409fd41c1a374d05ef7f4bb52b
#
_cell.length_a   1.000
_cell.length_b   1.000
_cell.length_c   1.000
_cell.angle_alpha   90.00
_cell.angle_beta   90.00
_cell.angle_gamma   90.00
#
_symmetry.space_group_name_H-M   'P 1'
#
loop_
_entity.id
_entity.type
_entity.pdbx_description
1 polymer ?
#
loop_
_entity_poly.entity_id
_entity_poly.type
_entity_poly.pdbx_seq_one_letter_code
_entity_poly.pdbx_strand_id
1 'polypeptide(L)'
;EVDFVLHQAIADTFGYKLSVHSGSDKFSIYPSVAELSKGRFHLKTAGTNWLEALRVVMSANPELFAQMYSYAKEHLDEAKAYYKVDVDKAYVPDAIGIGSFDRPNVRQMMHITYGLLLSAKTAAGEPLFRTRLYRCLRENEDLLGRTVEGHIDNHLKALGLIKS
;
A
#
# COMPACT_ATOMS: atom_id res chain seq x y z
N GLU A 1 -10.77 -14.14 -12.43
CA GLU A 1 -10.90 -13.81 -13.88
C GLU A 1 -12.37 -13.85 -14.33
N VAL A 2 -13.14 -14.91 -14.03
CA VAL A 2 -14.56 -15.04 -14.47
C VAL A 2 -15.37 -13.82 -14.04
N ASP A 3 -15.30 -13.39 -12.79
CA ASP A 3 -16.03 -12.22 -12.29
C ASP A 3 -15.66 -10.93 -13.04
N PHE A 4 -14.37 -10.75 -13.39
CA PHE A 4 -13.94 -9.58 -14.13
C PHE A 4 -14.52 -9.55 -15.55
N VAL A 5 -14.58 -10.68 -16.23
CA VAL A 5 -15.18 -10.81 -17.58
C VAL A 5 -16.66 -10.38 -17.56
N LEU A 6 -17.42 -10.85 -16.57
CA LEU A 6 -18.84 -10.51 -16.42
C LEU A 6 -19.03 -9.00 -16.16
N HIS A 7 -18.25 -8.44 -15.22
CA HIS A 7 -18.29 -7.00 -14.94
C HIS A 7 -17.85 -6.16 -16.14
N GLN A 8 -16.86 -6.61 -16.92
CA GLN A 8 -16.42 -5.91 -18.12
C GLN A 8 -17.51 -5.91 -19.20
N ALA A 9 -18.23 -7.00 -19.40
CA ALA A 9 -19.34 -7.05 -20.34
C ALA A 9 -20.48 -6.07 -19.97
N ILE A 10 -20.76 -5.94 -18.67
CA ILE A 10 -21.74 -4.96 -18.17
C ILE A 10 -21.19 -3.53 -18.42
N ALA A 11 -19.93 -3.27 -18.09
CA ALA A 11 -19.30 -1.97 -18.29
C ALA A 11 -19.30 -1.55 -19.77
N ASP A 12 -19.04 -2.49 -20.67
CA ASP A 12 -19.09 -2.23 -22.12
C ASP A 12 -20.51 -1.93 -22.61
N THR A 13 -21.51 -2.63 -22.07
CA THR A 13 -22.93 -2.41 -22.43
C THR A 13 -23.40 -1.02 -22.01
N PHE A 14 -23.00 -0.55 -20.83
CA PHE A 14 -23.43 0.73 -20.28
C PHE A 14 -22.42 1.88 -20.48
N GLY A 15 -21.30 1.65 -21.14
CA GLY A 15 -20.33 2.67 -21.54
C GLY A 15 -19.49 3.26 -20.41
N TYR A 16 -19.31 2.56 -19.27
CA TYR A 16 -18.45 3.01 -18.18
C TYR A 16 -17.14 2.20 -18.09
N LYS A 17 -16.22 2.64 -17.22
CA LYS A 17 -14.94 1.97 -16.95
C LYS A 17 -14.98 1.27 -15.61
N LEU A 18 -14.43 0.07 -15.54
CA LEU A 18 -14.19 -0.59 -14.26
C LEU A 18 -13.06 0.11 -13.51
N SER A 19 -13.20 0.23 -12.19
CA SER A 19 -12.15 0.76 -11.31
C SER A 19 -11.56 -0.37 -10.48
N VAL A 20 -10.26 -0.59 -10.65
CA VAL A 20 -9.49 -1.54 -9.84
C VAL A 20 -8.82 -0.80 -8.70
N HIS A 21 -9.15 -1.17 -7.46
CA HIS A 21 -8.52 -0.62 -6.27
C HIS A 21 -7.31 -1.47 -5.90
N SER A 22 -6.12 -0.88 -5.92
CA SER A 22 -4.86 -1.54 -5.63
C SER A 22 -4.27 -1.13 -4.29
N GLY A 23 -5.09 -1.10 -3.23
CA GLY A 23 -4.61 -0.73 -1.88
C GLY A 23 -3.49 -1.63 -1.34
N SER A 24 -3.36 -2.84 -1.85
CA SER A 24 -2.35 -3.83 -1.45
C SER A 24 -1.62 -4.45 -2.64
N ASP A 25 -1.46 -3.73 -3.74
CA ASP A 25 -0.82 -4.16 -4.98
C ASP A 25 -1.31 -5.51 -5.52
N LYS A 26 -1.98 -5.47 -6.65
CA LYS A 26 -2.59 -6.65 -7.27
C LYS A 26 -1.91 -6.98 -8.59
N PHE A 27 -0.58 -6.99 -8.61
CA PHE A 27 0.22 -7.18 -9.83
C PHE A 27 -0.16 -8.44 -10.62
N SER A 28 -0.56 -9.51 -9.92
CA SER A 28 -0.95 -10.78 -10.57
C SER A 28 -2.17 -10.69 -11.47
N ILE A 29 -3.06 -9.71 -11.26
CA ILE A 29 -4.28 -9.54 -12.07
C ILE A 29 -4.16 -8.43 -13.12
N TYR A 30 -3.15 -7.58 -13.07
CA TYR A 30 -3.03 -6.44 -13.99
C TYR A 30 -2.94 -6.83 -15.46
N PRO A 31 -2.21 -7.88 -15.88
CA PRO A 31 -2.22 -8.33 -17.27
C PRO A 31 -3.63 -8.67 -17.75
N SER A 32 -4.39 -9.44 -16.95
CA SER A 32 -5.78 -9.80 -17.29
C SER A 32 -6.70 -8.57 -17.33
N VAL A 33 -6.51 -7.60 -16.41
CA VAL A 33 -7.27 -6.34 -16.42
C VAL A 33 -7.01 -5.57 -17.70
N ALA A 34 -5.75 -5.39 -18.08
CA ALA A 34 -5.37 -4.65 -19.30
C ALA A 34 -5.93 -5.30 -20.56
N GLU A 35 -5.80 -6.64 -20.68
CA GLU A 35 -6.29 -7.41 -21.83
C GLU A 35 -7.81 -7.36 -21.94
N LEU A 36 -8.52 -7.75 -20.89
CA LEU A 36 -9.97 -7.91 -20.90
C LEU A 36 -10.71 -6.57 -21.03
N SER A 37 -10.17 -5.50 -20.45
CA SER A 37 -10.74 -4.15 -20.57
C SER A 37 -10.33 -3.44 -21.85
N LYS A 38 -9.41 -3.99 -22.65
CA LYS A 38 -8.82 -3.33 -23.82
C LYS A 38 -8.24 -1.95 -23.49
N GLY A 39 -7.61 -1.82 -22.32
CA GLY A 39 -7.09 -0.55 -21.81
C GLY A 39 -8.13 0.43 -21.26
N ARG A 40 -9.42 0.06 -21.19
CA ARG A 40 -10.51 0.91 -20.70
C ARG A 40 -10.80 0.64 -19.22
N PHE A 41 -9.90 0.97 -18.35
CA PHE A 41 -10.04 0.81 -16.90
C PHE A 41 -9.58 2.06 -16.14
N HIS A 42 -9.89 2.10 -14.86
CA HIS A 42 -9.33 3.05 -13.91
C HIS A 42 -8.58 2.27 -12.83
N LEU A 43 -7.37 2.70 -12.48
CA LEU A 43 -6.58 2.12 -11.39
C LEU A 43 -6.44 3.13 -10.26
N LYS A 44 -6.85 2.77 -9.06
CA LYS A 44 -6.69 3.58 -7.85
C LYS A 44 -5.50 3.07 -7.02
N THR A 45 -4.43 3.87 -6.93
CA THR A 45 -3.16 3.53 -6.27
C THR A 45 -2.92 4.26 -4.94
N ALA A 46 -3.90 4.99 -4.41
CA ALA A 46 -3.72 5.89 -3.26
C ALA A 46 -3.11 5.25 -2.01
N GLY A 47 -3.39 3.97 -1.75
CA GLY A 47 -2.83 3.26 -0.60
C GLY A 47 -1.36 2.86 -0.77
N THR A 48 -0.87 2.75 -1.99
CA THR A 48 0.48 2.28 -2.28
C THR A 48 1.53 3.34 -1.97
N ASN A 49 1.24 4.61 -2.19
CA ASN A 49 2.16 5.71 -1.88
C ASN A 49 2.52 5.75 -0.39
N TRP A 50 1.58 5.42 0.50
CA TRP A 50 1.85 5.28 1.92
C TRP A 50 2.87 4.17 2.20
N LEU A 51 2.71 3.02 1.58
CA LEU A 51 3.62 1.88 1.76
C LEU A 51 5.02 2.18 1.23
N GLU A 52 5.12 2.90 0.11
CA GLU A 52 6.41 3.32 -0.42
C GLU A 52 7.07 4.42 0.43
N ALA A 53 6.30 5.33 1.03
CA ALA A 53 6.80 6.26 2.03
C ALA A 53 7.37 5.52 3.26
N LEU A 54 6.72 4.45 3.72
CA LEU A 54 7.25 3.61 4.81
C LEU A 54 8.54 2.87 4.41
N ARG A 55 8.69 2.47 3.15
CA ARG A 55 9.94 1.90 2.62
C ARG A 55 11.10 2.90 2.72
N VAL A 56 10.84 4.17 2.42
CA VAL A 56 11.81 5.26 2.61
C VAL A 56 12.18 5.42 4.09
N VAL A 57 11.17 5.43 4.97
CA VAL A 57 11.42 5.54 6.42
C VAL A 57 12.24 4.34 6.92
N MET A 58 11.94 3.13 6.45
CA MET A 58 12.70 1.93 6.81
C MET A 58 14.18 2.05 6.43
N SER A 59 14.48 2.67 5.30
CA SER A 59 15.86 2.87 4.83
C SER A 59 16.56 4.04 5.52
N ALA A 60 15.88 5.18 5.70
CA ALA A 60 16.46 6.42 6.18
C ALA A 60 16.45 6.54 7.72
N ASN A 61 15.47 5.92 8.38
CA ASN A 61 15.34 5.93 9.84
C ASN A 61 14.77 4.58 10.33
N PRO A 62 15.59 3.52 10.34
CA PRO A 62 15.14 2.16 10.72
C PRO A 62 14.55 2.08 12.13
N GLU A 63 15.04 2.90 13.06
CA GLU A 63 14.53 2.94 14.44
C GLU A 63 13.08 3.47 14.48
N LEU A 64 12.80 4.58 13.77
CA LEU A 64 11.44 5.10 13.65
C LEU A 64 10.52 4.06 13.01
N PHE A 65 10.98 3.42 11.94
CA PHE A 65 10.22 2.38 11.29
C PHE A 65 9.89 1.21 12.23
N ALA A 66 10.88 0.72 13.00
CA ALA A 66 10.68 -0.37 13.96
C ALA A 66 9.63 -0.02 15.03
N GLN A 67 9.66 1.22 15.55
CA GLN A 67 8.66 1.71 16.49
C GLN A 67 7.26 1.76 15.88
N MET A 68 7.13 2.27 14.64
CA MET A 68 5.87 2.31 13.91
C MET A 68 5.35 0.90 13.60
N TYR A 69 6.24 -0.01 13.23
CA TYR A 69 5.89 -1.40 12.94
C TYR A 69 5.36 -2.14 14.17
N SER A 70 6.04 -2.01 15.31
CA SER A 70 5.60 -2.59 16.59
C SER A 70 4.23 -2.06 16.97
N TYR A 71 4.03 -0.75 16.92
CA TYR A 71 2.75 -0.10 17.19
C TYR A 71 1.64 -0.62 16.25
N ALA A 72 1.92 -0.72 14.96
CA ALA A 72 0.96 -1.27 13.99
C ALA A 72 0.56 -2.71 14.31
N LYS A 73 1.52 -3.54 14.72
CA LYS A 73 1.27 -4.93 15.10
C LYS A 73 0.45 -5.04 16.39
N GLU A 74 0.68 -4.19 17.37
CA GLU A 74 -0.08 -4.13 18.62
C GLU A 74 -1.54 -3.71 18.37
N HIS A 75 -1.77 -2.74 17.46
CA HIS A 75 -3.10 -2.18 17.17
C HIS A 75 -3.77 -2.81 15.93
N LEU A 76 -3.27 -3.96 15.45
CA LEU A 76 -3.81 -4.62 14.26
C LEU A 76 -5.29 -5.01 14.44
N ASP A 77 -5.66 -5.53 15.60
CA ASP A 77 -7.03 -5.96 15.88
C ASP A 77 -8.00 -4.75 15.93
N GLU A 78 -7.55 -3.60 16.44
CA GLU A 78 -8.29 -2.35 16.39
C GLU A 78 -8.51 -1.90 14.94
N ALA A 79 -7.45 -1.93 14.10
CA ALA A 79 -7.57 -1.58 12.69
C ALA A 79 -8.52 -2.52 11.93
N LYS A 80 -8.49 -3.81 12.22
CA LYS A 80 -9.39 -4.81 11.60
C LYS A 80 -10.87 -4.55 11.89
N ALA A 81 -11.21 -3.85 12.96
CA ALA A 81 -12.60 -3.46 13.24
C ALA A 81 -13.19 -2.52 12.17
N TYR A 82 -12.33 -1.75 11.47
CA TYR A 82 -12.72 -0.81 10.41
C TYR A 82 -12.55 -1.36 9.00
N TYR A 83 -11.80 -2.46 8.83
CA TYR A 83 -11.46 -3.02 7.53
C TYR A 83 -11.76 -4.51 7.47
N LYS A 84 -12.59 -4.93 6.52
CA LYS A 84 -12.84 -6.36 6.24
C LYS A 84 -11.67 -6.93 5.44
N VAL A 85 -10.56 -7.22 6.11
CA VAL A 85 -9.34 -7.76 5.51
C VAL A 85 -8.89 -8.99 6.27
N ASP A 86 -8.36 -9.95 5.54
CA ASP A 86 -7.81 -11.18 6.09
C ASP A 86 -6.30 -10.97 6.30
N VAL A 87 -5.94 -10.46 7.49
CA VAL A 87 -4.55 -10.38 7.95
C VAL A 87 -4.41 -11.25 9.17
N ASP A 88 -3.66 -12.32 9.03
CA ASP A 88 -3.35 -13.19 10.17
C ASP A 88 -2.08 -12.69 10.88
N LYS A 89 -2.25 -12.30 12.14
CA LYS A 89 -1.17 -11.80 13.01
C LYS A 89 -0.05 -12.83 13.20
N ALA A 90 -0.36 -14.13 13.12
CA ALA A 90 0.60 -15.20 13.22
C ALA A 90 1.65 -15.20 12.10
N TYR A 91 1.27 -14.68 10.92
CA TYR A 91 2.19 -14.54 9.78
C TYR A 91 2.86 -13.16 9.68
N VAL A 92 2.66 -12.30 10.68
CA VAL A 92 3.35 -11.00 10.81
C VAL A 92 4.55 -11.17 11.74
N PRO A 93 5.80 -11.14 11.24
CA PRO A 93 6.99 -11.31 12.08
C PRO A 93 7.10 -10.24 13.18
N ASP A 94 7.85 -10.51 14.25
CA ASP A 94 8.07 -9.52 15.31
C ASP A 94 8.96 -8.36 14.86
N ALA A 95 9.89 -8.62 13.95
CA ALA A 95 10.73 -7.62 13.32
C ALA A 95 10.92 -7.97 11.84
N ILE A 96 11.10 -6.95 11.00
CA ILE A 96 11.33 -7.13 9.57
C ILE A 96 12.52 -6.30 9.09
N GLY A 97 13.25 -6.87 8.11
CA GLY A 97 14.19 -6.14 7.27
C GLY A 97 13.56 -5.74 5.92
N ILE A 98 14.28 -4.96 5.13
CA ILE A 98 13.83 -4.41 3.84
C ILE A 98 13.23 -5.51 2.93
N GLY A 99 13.88 -6.67 2.81
CA GLY A 99 13.39 -7.78 1.98
C GLY A 99 12.12 -8.48 2.47
N SER A 100 11.68 -8.20 3.69
CA SER A 100 10.44 -8.78 4.25
C SER A 100 9.25 -7.83 4.21
N PHE A 101 9.46 -6.56 3.85
CA PHE A 101 8.41 -5.55 3.77
C PHE A 101 7.34 -5.88 2.72
N ASP A 102 7.72 -6.60 1.66
CA ASP A 102 6.82 -6.99 0.57
C ASP A 102 5.95 -8.21 0.86
N ARG A 103 6.08 -8.82 2.03
CA ARG A 103 5.17 -9.91 2.44
C ARG A 103 3.74 -9.40 2.54
N PRO A 104 2.75 -10.11 1.95
CA PRO A 104 1.36 -9.64 1.89
C PRO A 104 0.77 -9.23 3.25
N ASN A 105 0.95 -10.04 4.29
CA ASN A 105 0.44 -9.74 5.63
C ASN A 105 1.10 -8.49 6.25
N VAL A 106 2.40 -8.25 5.99
CA VAL A 106 3.11 -7.06 6.46
C VAL A 106 2.58 -5.81 5.77
N ARG A 107 2.51 -5.81 4.44
CA ARG A 107 1.97 -4.69 3.66
C ARG A 107 0.53 -4.39 4.02
N GLN A 108 -0.30 -5.42 4.16
CA GLN A 108 -1.70 -5.28 4.52
C GLN A 108 -1.87 -4.68 5.92
N MET A 109 -1.11 -5.18 6.92
CA MET A 109 -1.10 -4.61 8.27
C MET A 109 -0.72 -3.13 8.23
N MET A 110 0.43 -2.79 7.63
CA MET A 110 0.89 -1.39 7.55
C MET A 110 -0.06 -0.49 6.77
N HIS A 111 -0.79 -1.05 5.80
CA HIS A 111 -1.81 -0.33 5.04
C HIS A 111 -3.02 0.03 5.90
N ILE A 112 -3.61 -0.93 6.62
CA ILE A 112 -4.85 -0.67 7.39
C ILE A 112 -4.61 0.09 8.70
N THR A 113 -3.40 0.06 9.24
CA THR A 113 -3.04 0.79 10.47
C THR A 113 -2.58 2.23 10.24
N TYR A 114 -2.54 2.72 8.99
CA TYR A 114 -2.02 4.06 8.68
C TYR A 114 -2.70 5.17 9.48
N GLY A 115 -4.01 5.10 9.63
CA GLY A 115 -4.80 6.08 10.39
C GLY A 115 -4.41 6.11 11.86
N LEU A 116 -4.26 4.93 12.47
CA LEU A 116 -3.82 4.79 13.88
C LEU A 116 -2.40 5.34 14.06
N LEU A 117 -1.49 5.02 13.15
CA LEU A 117 -0.11 5.52 13.18
C LEU A 117 -0.04 7.05 13.09
N LEU A 118 -0.84 7.67 12.21
CA LEU A 118 -0.84 9.12 12.03
C LEU A 118 -1.55 9.88 13.15
N SER A 119 -2.50 9.24 13.83
CA SER A 119 -3.25 9.84 14.95
C SER A 119 -2.70 9.49 16.33
N ALA A 120 -1.73 8.57 16.41
CA ALA A 120 -1.11 8.15 17.68
C ALA A 120 -0.51 9.33 18.44
N LYS A 121 -0.77 9.37 19.75
CA LYS A 121 -0.29 10.43 20.65
C LYS A 121 0.46 9.84 21.84
N THR A 122 1.38 10.62 22.37
CA THR A 122 2.02 10.36 23.67
C THR A 122 1.04 10.64 24.82
N ALA A 123 1.42 10.24 26.04
CA ALA A 123 0.65 10.58 27.25
C ALA A 123 0.49 12.12 27.46
N ALA A 124 1.40 12.92 26.90
CA ALA A 124 1.33 14.38 26.91
C ALA A 124 0.43 14.97 25.79
N GLY A 125 -0.19 14.11 24.95
CA GLY A 125 -1.05 14.54 23.85
C GLY A 125 -0.31 14.91 22.54
N GLU A 126 1.02 14.84 22.52
CA GLU A 126 1.85 15.13 21.34
C GLU A 126 1.80 14.00 20.30
N PRO A 127 1.96 14.32 18.99
CA PRO A 127 2.04 13.30 17.96
C PRO A 127 3.19 12.31 18.19
N LEU A 128 2.88 11.01 18.31
CA LEU A 128 3.87 9.96 18.57
C LEU A 128 4.80 9.74 17.37
N PHE A 129 4.24 9.63 16.17
CA PHE A 129 4.99 9.33 14.94
C PHE A 129 4.92 10.43 13.90
N ARG A 130 3.78 11.09 13.74
CA ARG A 130 3.47 11.97 12.62
C ARG A 130 4.56 13.03 12.35
N THR A 131 4.99 13.75 13.37
CA THR A 131 6.00 14.81 13.20
C THR A 131 7.35 14.25 12.74
N ARG A 132 7.79 13.14 13.33
CA ARG A 132 9.06 12.48 13.00
C ARG A 132 9.00 11.86 11.60
N LEU A 133 7.89 11.24 11.25
CA LEU A 133 7.64 10.67 9.93
C LEU A 133 7.74 11.74 8.83
N TYR A 134 6.99 12.83 8.94
CA TYR A 134 7.03 13.88 7.93
C TYR A 134 8.39 14.60 7.84
N ARG A 135 9.11 14.71 8.94
CA ARG A 135 10.49 15.20 8.92
C ARG A 135 11.38 14.26 8.12
N CYS A 136 11.37 12.97 8.43
CA CYS A 136 12.15 11.96 7.72
C CYS A 136 11.86 11.98 6.22
N LEU A 137 10.60 12.06 5.81
CA LEU A 137 10.22 12.08 4.40
C LEU A 137 10.69 13.37 3.69
N ARG A 138 10.60 14.53 4.33
CA ARG A 138 11.10 15.80 3.77
C ARG A 138 12.63 15.82 3.62
N GLU A 139 13.33 15.29 4.61
CA GLU A 139 14.81 15.18 4.56
C GLU A 139 15.27 14.17 3.48
N ASN A 140 14.38 13.30 2.99
CA ASN A 140 14.65 12.28 2.00
C ASN A 140 13.69 12.37 0.77
N GLU A 141 13.34 13.60 0.36
CA GLU A 141 12.35 13.85 -0.70
C GLU A 141 12.75 13.22 -2.03
N ASP A 142 14.01 13.31 -2.44
CA ASP A 142 14.52 12.68 -3.65
C ASP A 142 14.40 11.14 -3.63
N LEU A 143 14.66 10.53 -2.47
CA LEU A 143 14.50 9.09 -2.31
C LEU A 143 13.02 8.70 -2.39
N LEU A 144 12.15 9.49 -1.77
CA LEU A 144 10.70 9.30 -1.83
C LEU A 144 10.20 9.38 -3.27
N GLY A 145 10.61 10.42 -4.00
CA GLY A 145 10.24 10.61 -5.41
C GLY A 145 10.61 9.38 -6.24
N ARG A 146 11.89 8.97 -6.23
CA ARG A 146 12.36 7.78 -6.96
C ARG A 146 11.66 6.49 -6.55
N THR A 147 11.36 6.31 -5.26
CA THR A 147 10.70 5.10 -4.75
C THR A 147 9.27 5.02 -5.24
N VAL A 148 8.53 6.13 -5.20
CA VAL A 148 7.14 6.21 -5.69
C VAL A 148 7.11 6.08 -7.22
N GLU A 149 7.99 6.76 -7.93
CA GLU A 149 8.11 6.67 -9.40
C GLU A 149 8.36 5.23 -9.85
N GLY A 150 9.38 4.56 -9.28
CA GLY A 150 9.67 3.17 -9.59
C GLY A 150 8.51 2.21 -9.27
N HIS A 151 7.76 2.50 -8.23
CA HIS A 151 6.57 1.73 -7.89
C HIS A 151 5.44 1.92 -8.91
N ILE A 152 5.19 3.16 -9.35
CA ILE A 152 4.21 3.46 -10.41
C ILE A 152 4.65 2.85 -11.74
N ASP A 153 5.94 2.91 -12.09
CA ASP A 153 6.50 2.25 -13.28
C ASP A 153 6.19 0.75 -13.29
N ASN A 154 6.32 0.08 -12.15
CA ASN A 154 5.97 -1.34 -12.04
C ASN A 154 4.48 -1.59 -12.33
N HIS A 155 3.59 -0.71 -11.91
CA HIS A 155 2.17 -0.77 -12.27
C HIS A 155 1.97 -0.61 -13.78
N LEU A 156 2.60 0.39 -14.39
CA LEU A 156 2.48 0.67 -15.83
C LEU A 156 3.04 -0.49 -16.66
N LYS A 157 4.16 -1.09 -16.25
CA LYS A 157 4.74 -2.29 -16.88
C LYS A 157 3.81 -3.49 -16.78
N ALA A 158 3.29 -3.77 -15.59
CA ALA A 158 2.39 -4.88 -15.37
C ALA A 158 1.07 -4.76 -16.15
N LEU A 159 0.66 -3.53 -16.47
CA LEU A 159 -0.48 -3.21 -17.31
C LEU A 159 -0.14 -3.15 -18.81
N GLY A 160 1.12 -3.36 -19.19
CA GLY A 160 1.58 -3.27 -20.60
C GLY A 160 1.51 -1.87 -21.20
N LEU A 161 1.44 -0.83 -20.37
CA LEU A 161 1.35 0.56 -20.84
C LEU A 161 2.71 1.18 -21.17
N ILE A 162 3.80 0.62 -20.60
CA ILE A 162 5.19 0.95 -20.95
C ILE A 162 5.99 -0.34 -21.14
N LYS A 163 7.10 -0.25 -21.90
CA LYS A 163 8.00 -1.39 -22.14
C LYS A 163 8.79 -1.72 -20.86
N SER A 164 9.03 -2.99 -20.67
CA SER A 164 9.89 -3.53 -19.60
C SER A 164 11.35 -3.13 -19.82
#